data_a4de73142afbe6669be03c1f0af3784e
#
_entry.id   a4de73142afbe6669be03c1f0af3784e
#
_cell.length_a   1.000
_cell.length_b   1.000
_cell.length_c   1.000
_cell.angle_alpha   90.00
_cell.angle_beta   90.00
_cell.angle_gamma   90.00
#
_symmetry.space_group_name_H-M   'P 1'
#
loop_
_entity.id
_entity.type
_entity.pdbx_description
1 polymer ?
#
loop_
_entity_poly.entity_id
_entity_poly.type
_entity_poly.pdbx_seq_one_letter_code
_entity_poly.pdbx_strand_id
1 'polypeptide(L)'
;MIIMKKFLFPVFLAAVMVSGCNKDEVVTQQNPMTPQITLDSDPDEYGIYTTKVGRQLTIAPTYRYVENAVYSWRLQTTGRIISTEPTLEYTFASVNETDEAGYYLTLEVTNRNGTSTEELLVQVLELTPPTIRIDEQVEVVRKHEYEFTPDVQAKDISEFEWTLRAEGEAEAHIVGTAPTYVFCAEELGHYELTLSTKNEDGSDRKTVDIEVVNALAISATVAPIGNVYDGTKRTVALGRTLPLRPYIWNAIRPTYSWTIDGKEVGTDLMYIYTPTEEGTKKIVFTVSDTSDESEAGVSRHVASTGRQQATLEFTVECHKEEGTYKRPATASSSVNWTKVFEYTPAPGQFINELATGGFSGDETNPEAAVAYAESRLERGIWVSLGGWGGYIVVGFDHSIENSDEGYRDGYNFSIQGNQFKGSSEPGIVWVMQDTNGNTLPDDEWYELKGSEYGKEETIQDYAVTYYRPAYPGADVQWKDNRGAKGCIDYLAQFHTQSCYYPNWVDADDYVLYGTCLKSRTYDQSGNGSYWVNDSYDWGYVDNFGEDRLSNDENAGAGACKTYFKISNAVKADGTPADLKYIDFIKVQTGVNVKAGWLGENSTEVFGFTDENINQGKK
;
A
#
# COMPACT_ATOMS: atom_id res chain seq x y z
N MET A 1 -6.05 -11.95 -23.06
CA MET A 1 -5.85 -12.02 -24.53
C MET A 1 -6.36 -10.70 -25.11
N ILE A 2 -5.52 -9.69 -25.03
CA ILE A 2 -5.87 -8.31 -25.44
C ILE A 2 -5.63 -8.21 -26.93
N ILE A 3 -6.70 -7.92 -27.65
CA ILE A 3 -6.67 -7.68 -29.11
C ILE A 3 -6.12 -6.27 -29.30
N MET A 4 -4.85 -6.19 -29.65
CA MET A 4 -4.27 -4.95 -30.19
C MET A 4 -4.99 -4.62 -31.51
N LYS A 5 -5.80 -3.58 -31.52
CA LYS A 5 -6.24 -2.96 -32.78
C LYS A 5 -5.06 -2.22 -33.40
N LYS A 6 -4.44 -2.86 -34.37
CA LYS A 6 -3.49 -2.18 -35.29
C LYS A 6 -4.28 -1.18 -36.13
N PHE A 7 -4.04 0.09 -35.93
CA PHE A 7 -4.44 1.10 -36.92
C PHE A 7 -3.49 0.98 -38.12
N LEU A 8 -4.05 0.50 -39.23
CA LEU A 8 -3.40 0.55 -40.54
C LEU A 8 -3.60 1.95 -41.12
N PHE A 9 -2.52 2.71 -41.24
CA PHE A 9 -2.51 3.87 -42.11
C PHE A 9 -2.47 3.43 -43.58
N PRO A 10 -3.32 3.94 -44.45
CA PRO A 10 -3.19 3.70 -45.90
C PRO A 10 -2.08 4.57 -46.47
N VAL A 11 -0.97 3.94 -46.83
CA VAL A 11 0.05 4.57 -47.69
C VAL A 11 -0.53 4.62 -49.10
N PHE A 12 -0.83 5.82 -49.57
CA PHE A 12 -1.15 6.04 -50.99
C PHE A 12 0.16 6.05 -51.78
N LEU A 13 0.42 4.93 -52.46
CA LEU A 13 1.49 4.82 -53.43
C LEU A 13 0.99 5.38 -54.76
N ALA A 14 1.40 6.59 -55.12
CA ALA A 14 1.14 7.14 -56.44
C ALA A 14 2.10 6.51 -57.47
N ALA A 15 1.56 5.64 -58.32
CA ALA A 15 2.27 5.07 -59.45
C ALA A 15 2.45 6.14 -60.55
N VAL A 16 3.69 6.53 -60.82
CA VAL A 16 4.03 7.35 -61.97
C VAL A 16 4.22 6.48 -63.19
N MET A 17 3.30 6.58 -64.14
CA MET A 17 3.48 6.00 -65.48
C MET A 17 4.31 6.97 -66.34
N VAL A 18 5.47 6.49 -66.76
CA VAL A 18 6.31 7.17 -67.75
C VAL A 18 5.91 6.67 -69.13
N SER A 19 5.40 7.51 -70.00
CA SER A 19 5.40 7.27 -71.46
C SER A 19 6.03 8.44 -72.20
N GLY A 20 6.86 8.07 -73.12
CA GLY A 20 7.97 8.77 -73.70
C GLY A 20 7.75 9.93 -74.66
N CYS A 21 8.88 10.60 -74.81
CA CYS A 21 9.40 11.38 -75.94
C CYS A 21 8.47 12.23 -76.80
N ASN A 22 8.63 13.56 -76.70
CA ASN A 22 8.97 14.38 -77.85
C ASN A 22 9.72 15.62 -77.36
N LYS A 23 10.80 15.94 -78.11
CA LYS A 23 11.58 17.15 -77.94
C LYS A 23 10.76 18.34 -78.44
N ASP A 24 10.66 19.36 -77.60
CA ASP A 24 10.95 20.78 -77.94
C ASP A 24 10.54 21.68 -76.77
N GLU A 25 11.41 22.67 -76.52
CA GLU A 25 11.28 23.80 -75.61
C GLU A 25 11.23 23.56 -74.09
N VAL A 26 12.36 23.78 -73.48
CA VAL A 26 12.51 23.91 -72.03
C VAL A 26 11.85 25.22 -71.57
N VAL A 27 10.56 25.19 -71.34
CA VAL A 27 9.92 26.05 -70.37
C VAL A 27 9.94 25.25 -69.03
N THR A 28 10.83 25.65 -68.16
CA THR A 28 10.78 25.21 -66.74
C THR A 28 9.54 25.78 -66.12
N GLN A 29 8.38 25.17 -66.38
CA GLN A 29 7.23 25.27 -65.44
C GLN A 29 7.64 24.49 -64.19
N GLN A 30 8.11 25.22 -63.18
CA GLN A 30 8.09 24.70 -61.84
C GLN A 30 6.64 24.28 -61.55
N ASN A 31 6.40 22.97 -61.45
CA ASN A 31 5.09 22.47 -61.03
C ASN A 31 4.76 23.15 -59.69
N PRO A 32 3.61 23.81 -59.59
CA PRO A 32 3.22 24.46 -58.35
C PRO A 32 3.13 23.39 -57.23
N MET A 33 3.97 23.55 -56.25
CA MET A 33 4.03 22.59 -55.13
C MET A 33 3.20 23.12 -53.94
N THR A 34 2.42 22.24 -53.36
CA THR A 34 1.80 22.48 -52.05
C THR A 34 2.88 22.56 -50.96
N PRO A 35 2.61 23.22 -49.84
CA PRO A 35 3.53 23.22 -48.71
C PRO A 35 3.92 21.82 -48.29
N GLN A 36 5.15 21.66 -47.83
CA GLN A 36 5.61 20.43 -47.15
C GLN A 36 5.98 20.80 -45.73
N ILE A 37 5.44 20.02 -44.78
CA ILE A 37 5.65 20.19 -43.34
C ILE A 37 6.49 19.01 -42.86
N THR A 38 7.49 19.25 -42.04
CA THR A 38 8.24 18.23 -41.32
C THR A 38 8.28 18.63 -39.86
N LEU A 39 7.64 17.82 -39.01
CA LEU A 39 7.70 17.96 -37.56
C LEU A 39 9.02 17.35 -37.10
N ASP A 40 9.97 18.16 -36.70
CA ASP A 40 11.32 17.76 -36.29
C ASP A 40 11.69 18.21 -34.88
N SER A 41 10.73 18.75 -34.15
CA SER A 41 10.89 19.01 -32.74
C SER A 41 10.56 17.72 -31.97
N ASP A 42 11.32 17.47 -31.02
CA ASP A 42 11.52 16.34 -30.12
C ASP A 42 10.21 15.63 -29.60
N PRO A 43 9.45 14.94 -30.46
CA PRO A 43 8.44 14.01 -29.95
C PRO A 43 9.13 12.81 -29.31
N ASP A 44 8.52 12.20 -28.33
CA ASP A 44 8.98 10.92 -27.81
C ASP A 44 8.98 9.82 -28.91
N GLU A 45 9.44 8.61 -28.59
CA GLU A 45 9.48 7.50 -29.54
C GLU A 45 8.12 7.13 -30.15
N TYR A 46 7.01 7.63 -29.58
CA TYR A 46 5.63 7.44 -30.05
C TYR A 46 5.07 8.64 -30.82
N GLY A 47 5.86 9.70 -31.03
CA GLY A 47 5.42 10.92 -31.73
C GLY A 47 4.54 11.85 -30.87
N ILE A 48 4.65 11.78 -29.55
CA ILE A 48 3.90 12.60 -28.60
C ILE A 48 4.79 13.74 -28.10
N TYR A 49 4.33 14.97 -28.25
CA TYR A 49 4.96 16.13 -27.61
C TYR A 49 4.50 16.19 -26.15
N THR A 50 5.43 16.46 -25.24
CA THR A 50 5.12 16.51 -23.81
C THR A 50 5.46 17.90 -23.25
N THR A 51 4.57 18.44 -22.42
CA THR A 51 4.79 19.65 -21.63
C THR A 51 4.10 19.52 -20.27
N LYS A 52 4.24 20.53 -19.42
CA LYS A 52 3.53 20.60 -18.13
C LYS A 52 2.56 21.78 -18.12
N VAL A 53 1.53 21.68 -17.27
CA VAL A 53 0.56 22.78 -17.04
C VAL A 53 1.30 24.07 -16.74
N GLY A 54 0.92 25.17 -17.43
CA GLY A 54 1.52 26.48 -17.24
C GLY A 54 2.93 26.66 -17.83
N ARG A 55 3.50 25.62 -18.46
CA ARG A 55 4.79 25.71 -19.17
C ARG A 55 4.55 25.97 -20.64
N GLN A 56 5.41 26.82 -21.23
CA GLN A 56 5.36 27.09 -22.66
C GLN A 56 5.92 25.88 -23.44
N LEU A 57 5.12 25.37 -24.37
CA LEU A 57 5.56 24.41 -25.37
C LEU A 57 5.91 25.16 -26.65
N THR A 58 7.08 24.83 -27.22
CA THR A 58 7.52 25.34 -28.52
C THR A 58 7.60 24.18 -29.51
N ILE A 59 6.89 24.29 -30.65
CA ILE A 59 6.97 23.35 -31.77
C ILE A 59 7.37 24.16 -33.01
N ALA A 60 8.53 23.83 -33.55
CA ALA A 60 9.14 24.57 -34.68
C ALA A 60 9.36 23.66 -35.90
N PRO A 61 8.30 23.35 -36.67
CA PRO A 61 8.43 22.52 -37.85
C PRO A 61 9.35 23.15 -38.93
N THR A 62 9.95 22.31 -39.74
CA THR A 62 10.60 22.76 -40.97
C THR A 62 9.65 22.70 -42.15
N TYR A 63 9.79 23.66 -43.03
CA TYR A 63 8.87 23.86 -44.14
C TYR A 63 9.59 23.95 -45.48
N ARG A 64 8.93 23.47 -46.54
CA ARG A 64 9.31 23.69 -47.92
C ARG A 64 8.11 24.19 -48.71
N TYR A 65 8.37 24.99 -49.76
CA TYR A 65 7.34 25.54 -50.67
C TYR A 65 6.30 26.42 -49.97
N VAL A 66 6.76 27.25 -49.04
CA VAL A 66 5.91 28.10 -48.18
C VAL A 66 5.91 29.57 -48.56
N GLU A 67 6.23 29.92 -49.83
CA GLU A 67 6.18 31.31 -50.31
C GLU A 67 4.76 31.88 -50.17
N ASN A 68 4.60 32.95 -49.37
CA ASN A 68 3.32 33.58 -49.03
C ASN A 68 2.29 32.61 -48.42
N ALA A 69 2.73 31.60 -47.65
CA ALA A 69 1.87 30.68 -46.98
C ALA A 69 1.20 31.32 -45.74
N VAL A 70 0.04 30.82 -45.42
CA VAL A 70 -0.69 31.13 -44.19
C VAL A 70 -0.68 29.88 -43.32
N TYR A 71 -0.42 30.07 -42.02
CA TYR A 71 -0.33 29.01 -41.02
C TYR A 71 -1.55 29.06 -40.10
N SER A 72 -1.99 27.91 -39.63
CA SER A 72 -3.07 27.81 -38.63
C SER A 72 -2.83 26.59 -37.76
N TRP A 73 -2.57 26.84 -36.48
CA TRP A 73 -2.56 25.83 -35.44
C TRP A 73 -3.91 25.80 -34.75
N ARG A 74 -4.53 24.65 -34.70
CA ARG A 74 -5.92 24.50 -34.22
C ARG A 74 -6.04 23.34 -33.21
N LEU A 75 -6.76 23.58 -32.12
CA LEU A 75 -7.22 22.50 -31.25
C LEU A 75 -8.35 21.74 -31.95
N GLN A 76 -8.21 20.41 -32.11
CA GLN A 76 -9.20 19.60 -32.85
C GLN A 76 -10.53 19.57 -32.12
N THR A 77 -10.55 19.41 -30.79
CA THR A 77 -11.75 19.30 -29.95
C THR A 77 -12.69 20.51 -30.07
N THR A 78 -12.13 21.71 -30.11
CA THR A 78 -12.92 22.95 -30.13
C THR A 78 -12.92 23.66 -31.46
N GLY A 79 -12.02 23.28 -32.38
CA GLY A 79 -11.77 23.98 -33.62
C GLY A 79 -11.12 25.37 -33.44
N ARG A 80 -10.72 25.73 -32.20
CA ARG A 80 -10.13 27.04 -31.89
C ARG A 80 -8.73 27.17 -32.46
N ILE A 81 -8.46 28.24 -33.18
CA ILE A 81 -7.12 28.59 -33.62
C ILE A 81 -6.34 29.13 -32.41
N ILE A 82 -5.17 28.56 -32.15
CA ILE A 82 -4.30 28.91 -31.02
C ILE A 82 -3.06 29.68 -31.46
N SER A 83 -2.65 29.57 -32.77
CA SER A 83 -1.58 30.35 -33.37
C SER A 83 -1.76 30.41 -34.87
N THR A 84 -1.22 31.48 -35.48
CA THR A 84 -1.09 31.67 -36.95
C THR A 84 0.37 31.83 -37.36
N GLU A 85 1.31 31.61 -36.47
CA GLU A 85 2.73 31.71 -36.70
C GLU A 85 3.32 30.37 -37.22
N PRO A 86 4.43 30.38 -37.93
CA PRO A 86 5.09 29.15 -38.39
C PRO A 86 5.55 28.26 -37.24
N THR A 87 5.90 28.84 -36.11
CA THR A 87 6.28 28.14 -34.88
C THR A 87 5.13 28.27 -33.88
N LEU A 88 4.74 27.16 -33.27
CA LEU A 88 3.79 27.20 -32.15
C LEU A 88 4.55 27.50 -30.87
N GLU A 89 4.14 28.56 -30.18
CA GLU A 89 4.46 28.83 -28.77
C GLU A 89 3.14 28.90 -28.02
N TYR A 90 2.87 27.90 -27.18
CA TYR A 90 1.57 27.81 -26.50
C TYR A 90 1.72 27.28 -25.09
N THR A 91 0.90 27.80 -24.18
CA THR A 91 0.84 27.38 -22.78
C THR A 91 -0.54 26.79 -22.49
N PHE A 92 -0.58 25.53 -22.07
CA PHE A 92 -1.79 24.83 -21.70
C PHE A 92 -2.14 25.14 -20.24
N ALA A 93 -3.42 25.47 -19.96
CA ALA A 93 -3.89 25.83 -18.62
C ALA A 93 -4.34 24.63 -17.78
N SER A 94 -4.57 23.47 -18.41
CA SER A 94 -5.01 22.22 -17.75
C SER A 94 -4.39 21.02 -18.45
N VAL A 95 -4.42 19.87 -17.80
CA VAL A 95 -3.88 18.60 -18.30
C VAL A 95 -4.62 18.15 -19.56
N ASN A 96 -5.95 18.16 -19.52
CA ASN A 96 -6.80 17.78 -20.65
C ASN A 96 -8.05 18.67 -20.68
N GLU A 97 -8.67 18.84 -21.86
CA GLU A 97 -9.99 19.44 -21.99
C GLU A 97 -11.13 18.40 -21.85
N THR A 98 -10.79 17.11 -21.99
CA THR A 98 -11.72 15.97 -21.92
C THR A 98 -10.99 14.78 -21.28
N ASP A 99 -11.67 13.65 -21.06
CA ASP A 99 -11.09 12.37 -20.56
C ASP A 99 -10.13 11.69 -21.57
N GLU A 100 -9.65 12.39 -22.57
CA GLU A 100 -8.75 11.88 -23.57
C GLU A 100 -7.27 12.04 -23.16
N ALA A 101 -6.37 11.28 -23.81
CA ALA A 101 -4.95 11.18 -23.45
C ALA A 101 -4.13 12.47 -23.62
N GLY A 102 -4.73 13.58 -24.07
CA GLY A 102 -4.04 14.86 -24.30
C GLY A 102 -4.80 15.77 -25.25
N TYR A 103 -4.08 16.80 -25.75
CA TYR A 103 -4.61 17.75 -26.73
C TYR A 103 -4.21 17.34 -28.15
N TYR A 104 -5.20 17.09 -29.00
CA TYR A 104 -4.99 16.89 -30.44
C TYR A 104 -4.93 18.22 -31.15
N LEU A 105 -3.84 18.48 -31.85
CA LEU A 105 -3.63 19.69 -32.64
C LEU A 105 -3.58 19.36 -34.12
N THR A 106 -4.05 20.30 -34.93
CA THR A 106 -3.89 20.32 -36.39
C THR A 106 -3.07 21.54 -36.79
N LEU A 107 -2.00 21.32 -37.50
CA LEU A 107 -1.26 22.35 -38.22
C LEU A 107 -1.68 22.33 -39.67
N GLU A 108 -2.26 23.42 -40.15
CA GLU A 108 -2.57 23.63 -41.57
C GLU A 108 -1.65 24.71 -42.15
N VAL A 109 -1.05 24.43 -43.28
CA VAL A 109 -0.21 25.39 -44.04
C VAL A 109 -0.76 25.49 -45.44
N THR A 110 -1.19 26.68 -45.83
CA THR A 110 -1.83 26.95 -47.12
C THR A 110 -1.03 27.95 -47.92
N ASN A 111 -0.69 27.64 -49.18
CA ASN A 111 -0.18 28.56 -50.15
C ASN A 111 -1.14 28.62 -51.37
N ARG A 112 -0.78 29.36 -52.43
CA ARG A 112 -1.60 29.48 -53.63
C ARG A 112 -1.86 28.15 -54.37
N ASN A 113 -1.11 27.09 -54.05
CA ASN A 113 -1.13 25.81 -54.76
C ASN A 113 -1.90 24.74 -53.97
N GLY A 114 -2.25 24.99 -52.71
CA GLY A 114 -3.03 24.08 -51.86
C GLY A 114 -2.66 24.15 -50.39
N THR A 115 -3.23 23.24 -49.62
CA THR A 115 -3.06 23.10 -48.18
C THR A 115 -2.42 21.76 -47.85
N SER A 116 -1.48 21.78 -46.91
CA SER A 116 -0.96 20.59 -46.24
C SER A 116 -1.31 20.64 -44.76
N THR A 117 -1.55 19.47 -44.21
CA THR A 117 -2.01 19.32 -42.83
C THR A 117 -1.18 18.27 -42.11
N GLU A 118 -0.78 18.58 -40.88
CA GLU A 118 -0.19 17.63 -39.93
C GLU A 118 -1.02 17.58 -38.64
N GLU A 119 -1.19 16.40 -38.12
CA GLU A 119 -1.87 16.15 -36.86
C GLU A 119 -0.86 15.68 -35.83
N LEU A 120 -0.96 16.18 -34.60
CA LEU A 120 -0.06 15.83 -33.51
C LEU A 120 -0.79 15.77 -32.18
N LEU A 121 -0.23 14.99 -31.27
CA LEU A 121 -0.73 14.85 -29.90
C LEU A 121 0.22 15.57 -28.95
N VAL A 122 -0.34 16.39 -28.05
CA VAL A 122 0.39 17.00 -26.94
C VAL A 122 -0.14 16.45 -25.64
N GLN A 123 0.70 15.76 -24.90
CA GLN A 123 0.43 15.33 -23.53
C GLN A 123 0.86 16.45 -22.57
N VAL A 124 -0.08 16.95 -21.79
CA VAL A 124 0.17 17.96 -20.76
C VAL A 124 0.14 17.27 -19.41
N LEU A 125 1.25 17.32 -18.69
CA LEU A 125 1.39 16.71 -17.36
C LEU A 125 1.10 17.73 -16.26
N GLU A 126 0.65 17.25 -15.11
CA GLU A 126 0.57 18.07 -13.90
C GLU A 126 1.97 18.50 -13.43
N LEU A 127 2.02 19.61 -12.70
CA LEU A 127 3.20 19.97 -11.93
C LEU A 127 3.33 19.00 -10.74
N THR A 128 4.54 18.55 -10.50
CA THR A 128 4.86 17.65 -9.39
C THR A 128 5.88 18.30 -8.45
N PRO A 129 5.47 19.34 -7.69
CA PRO A 129 6.33 19.94 -6.69
C PRO A 129 6.74 18.91 -5.63
N PRO A 130 7.87 19.08 -4.94
CA PRO A 130 8.21 18.24 -3.81
C PRO A 130 7.12 18.28 -2.74
N THR A 131 6.98 17.17 -2.01
CA THR A 131 6.17 17.11 -0.78
C THR A 131 6.99 16.45 0.30
N ILE A 132 7.17 17.14 1.43
CA ILE A 132 7.97 16.70 2.57
C ILE A 132 7.03 16.07 3.59
N ARG A 133 7.38 14.86 4.05
CA ARG A 133 6.81 14.22 5.23
C ARG A 133 7.91 14.02 6.25
N ILE A 134 7.71 14.59 7.40
CA ILE A 134 8.61 14.54 8.54
C ILE A 134 7.79 14.78 9.81
N ASP A 135 8.18 14.16 10.92
CA ASP A 135 7.53 14.39 12.19
C ASP A 135 7.63 15.88 12.57
N GLU A 136 6.51 16.52 12.86
CA GLU A 136 6.46 17.94 13.16
C GLU A 136 6.98 18.28 14.58
N GLN A 137 7.02 17.27 15.47
CA GLN A 137 7.53 17.42 16.83
C GLN A 137 8.39 16.22 17.19
N VAL A 138 9.59 16.46 17.71
CA VAL A 138 10.55 15.41 18.06
C VAL A 138 11.22 15.74 19.40
N GLU A 139 11.29 14.76 20.29
CA GLU A 139 12.15 14.83 21.47
C GLU A 139 13.52 14.20 21.14
N VAL A 140 14.60 14.91 21.39
CA VAL A 140 15.97 14.45 21.18
C VAL A 140 16.73 14.47 22.49
N VAL A 141 17.49 13.42 22.76
CA VAL A 141 18.31 13.37 23.97
C VAL A 141 19.55 14.24 23.79
N ARG A 142 19.82 15.11 24.75
CA ARG A 142 20.99 15.98 24.78
C ARG A 142 22.30 15.20 24.59
N LYS A 143 23.21 15.72 23.75
CA LYS A 143 24.50 15.11 23.39
C LYS A 143 24.41 13.76 22.63
N HIS A 144 23.23 13.40 22.15
CA HIS A 144 23.05 12.25 21.27
C HIS A 144 22.70 12.74 19.88
N GLU A 145 23.23 12.05 18.90
CA GLU A 145 22.90 12.27 17.50
C GLU A 145 21.51 11.74 17.18
N TYR A 146 20.74 12.55 16.48
CA TYR A 146 19.45 12.17 15.93
C TYR A 146 19.44 12.48 14.44
N GLU A 147 19.29 11.45 13.61
CA GLU A 147 19.25 11.60 12.17
C GLU A 147 17.82 11.84 11.68
N PHE A 148 17.59 13.02 11.11
CA PHE A 148 16.35 13.32 10.38
C PHE A 148 16.44 12.74 8.97
N THR A 149 15.53 11.82 8.65
CA THR A 149 15.41 11.16 7.37
C THR A 149 14.00 11.41 6.81
N PRO A 150 13.72 12.63 6.29
CA PRO A 150 12.40 12.96 5.77
C PRO A 150 12.06 12.07 4.59
N ASP A 151 10.78 11.73 4.46
CA ASP A 151 10.25 11.18 3.23
C ASP A 151 9.90 12.35 2.29
N VAL A 152 10.66 12.49 1.21
CA VAL A 152 10.45 13.57 0.24
C VAL A 152 10.04 12.95 -1.09
N GLN A 153 8.76 13.14 -1.42
CA GLN A 153 8.20 12.66 -2.68
C GLN A 153 8.33 13.75 -3.74
N ALA A 154 9.15 13.50 -4.74
CA ALA A 154 9.29 14.32 -5.93
C ALA A 154 10.11 13.59 -7.00
N LYS A 155 9.93 13.98 -8.27
CA LYS A 155 10.89 13.70 -9.34
C LYS A 155 11.90 14.85 -9.38
N ASP A 156 13.18 14.51 -9.59
CA ASP A 156 14.25 15.48 -9.89
C ASP A 156 14.40 16.61 -8.83
N ILE A 157 14.55 16.25 -7.55
CA ILE A 157 14.81 17.23 -6.50
C ILE A 157 16.16 17.89 -6.77
N SER A 158 16.17 19.21 -6.91
CA SER A 158 17.37 19.99 -7.23
C SER A 158 18.05 20.60 -6.01
N GLU A 159 17.32 20.86 -4.95
CA GLU A 159 17.81 21.51 -3.74
C GLU A 159 17.23 20.90 -2.46
N PHE A 160 18.11 20.71 -1.47
CA PHE A 160 17.76 20.51 -0.07
C PHE A 160 18.45 21.61 0.73
N GLU A 161 17.73 22.24 1.66
CA GLU A 161 18.28 23.21 2.59
C GLU A 161 17.68 22.98 3.97
N TRP A 162 18.55 22.74 4.94
CA TRP A 162 18.20 22.65 6.35
C TRP A 162 18.61 23.93 7.05
N THR A 163 17.68 24.53 7.76
CA THR A 163 17.94 25.69 8.63
C THR A 163 17.56 25.37 10.06
N LEU A 164 18.37 25.81 11.01
CA LEU A 164 18.17 25.60 12.43
C LEU A 164 18.08 26.95 13.16
N ARG A 165 17.15 27.05 14.10
CA ARG A 165 17.00 28.17 15.01
C ARG A 165 16.86 27.64 16.44
N ALA A 166 17.76 28.03 17.35
CA ALA A 166 17.63 27.73 18.77
C ALA A 166 16.67 28.72 19.47
N GLU A 167 16.10 28.31 20.58
CA GLU A 167 15.25 29.17 21.40
C GLU A 167 16.02 30.45 21.81
N GLY A 168 15.41 31.61 21.53
CA GLY A 168 16.01 32.92 21.80
C GLY A 168 16.88 33.50 20.68
N GLU A 169 17.17 32.76 19.64
CA GLU A 169 17.79 33.29 18.43
C GLU A 169 16.81 34.04 17.55
N ALA A 170 17.25 35.15 16.96
CA ALA A 170 16.41 35.99 16.13
C ALA A 170 16.26 35.44 14.71
N GLU A 171 17.26 34.74 14.20
CA GLU A 171 17.32 34.23 12.82
C GLU A 171 17.76 32.78 12.79
N ALA A 172 17.22 32.01 11.84
CA ALA A 172 17.68 30.66 11.54
C ALA A 172 18.94 30.69 10.67
N HIS A 173 19.84 29.74 10.83
CA HIS A 173 21.05 29.59 10.03
C HIS A 173 21.06 28.25 9.30
N ILE A 174 21.68 28.21 8.10
CA ILE A 174 21.79 26.99 7.30
C ILE A 174 22.73 26.02 8.01
N VAL A 175 22.25 24.78 8.20
CA VAL A 175 23.00 23.70 8.86
C VAL A 175 23.26 22.48 7.96
N GLY A 176 22.63 22.39 6.80
CA GLY A 176 22.84 21.30 5.88
C GLY A 176 22.17 21.48 4.52
N THR A 177 22.65 20.70 3.53
CA THR A 177 22.11 20.67 2.16
C THR A 177 21.98 19.24 1.62
N ALA A 178 22.13 18.26 2.49
CA ALA A 178 21.94 16.83 2.16
C ALA A 178 20.47 16.43 2.32
N PRO A 179 20.03 15.31 1.72
CA PRO A 179 18.68 14.78 1.93
C PRO A 179 18.34 14.45 3.39
N THR A 180 19.34 14.09 4.18
CA THR A 180 19.22 13.82 5.61
C THR A 180 20.04 14.84 6.43
N TYR A 181 19.67 15.00 7.69
CA TYR A 181 20.41 15.88 8.61
C TYR A 181 20.58 15.22 9.97
N VAL A 182 21.80 15.24 10.51
CA VAL A 182 22.11 14.76 11.86
C VAL A 182 22.11 15.94 12.81
N PHE A 183 21.17 15.94 13.74
CA PHE A 183 21.06 16.94 14.80
C PHE A 183 21.71 16.42 16.09
N CYS A 184 22.45 17.29 16.79
CA CYS A 184 22.97 17.04 18.12
C CYS A 184 23.06 18.38 18.85
N ALA A 185 22.52 18.48 20.05
CA ALA A 185 22.56 19.69 20.86
C ALA A 185 23.25 19.45 22.23
N GLU A 186 24.03 20.41 22.65
CA GLU A 186 24.70 20.42 23.99
C GLU A 186 23.77 20.91 25.09
N GLU A 187 22.80 21.78 24.76
CA GLU A 187 21.92 22.45 25.70
C GLU A 187 20.48 21.92 25.60
N LEU A 188 19.79 21.90 26.73
CA LEU A 188 18.35 21.64 26.80
C LEU A 188 17.57 22.82 26.22
N GLY A 189 16.40 22.59 25.69
CA GLY A 189 15.49 23.62 25.20
C GLY A 189 14.88 23.30 23.85
N HIS A 190 14.26 24.32 23.27
CA HIS A 190 13.55 24.18 22.01
C HIS A 190 14.37 24.64 20.82
N TYR A 191 14.28 23.91 19.73
CA TYR A 191 14.93 24.24 18.47
C TYR A 191 13.90 24.08 17.35
N GLU A 192 13.93 24.96 16.38
CA GLU A 192 13.17 24.82 15.13
C GLU A 192 14.10 24.40 14.01
N LEU A 193 13.90 23.21 13.47
CA LEU A 193 14.61 22.70 12.30
C LEU A 193 13.68 22.77 11.11
N THR A 194 14.08 23.46 10.06
CA THR A 194 13.26 23.58 8.85
C THR A 194 13.99 22.95 7.67
N LEU A 195 13.30 22.05 6.98
CA LEU A 195 13.70 21.55 5.66
C LEU A 195 12.94 22.31 4.58
N SER A 196 13.68 22.80 3.60
CA SER A 196 13.14 23.32 2.34
C SER A 196 13.66 22.47 1.19
N THR A 197 12.79 22.09 0.28
CA THR A 197 13.14 21.33 -0.94
C THR A 197 12.55 21.99 -2.16
N LYS A 198 13.19 21.80 -3.32
CA LYS A 198 12.76 22.41 -4.56
C LYS A 198 13.07 21.50 -5.75
N ASN A 199 12.19 21.53 -6.73
CA ASN A 199 12.44 21.03 -8.09
C ASN A 199 12.00 22.08 -9.12
N GLU A 200 11.99 21.73 -10.40
CA GLU A 200 11.55 22.66 -11.46
C GLU A 200 10.05 23.04 -11.35
N ASP A 201 9.23 22.20 -10.70
CA ASP A 201 7.78 22.38 -10.61
C ASP A 201 7.34 23.17 -9.38
N GLY A 202 8.22 23.35 -8.40
CA GLY A 202 7.89 24.10 -7.19
C GLY A 202 8.80 23.80 -6.01
N SER A 203 8.32 24.13 -4.82
CA SER A 203 9.05 23.92 -3.57
C SER A 203 8.08 23.55 -2.44
N ASP A 204 8.57 22.81 -1.47
CA ASP A 204 7.90 22.57 -0.18
C ASP A 204 8.82 22.92 0.98
N ARG A 205 8.20 23.19 2.12
CA ARG A 205 8.89 23.55 3.35
C ARG A 205 8.16 22.98 4.56
N LYS A 206 8.93 22.29 5.44
CA LYS A 206 8.41 21.75 6.70
C LYS A 206 9.31 22.15 7.85
N THR A 207 8.70 22.49 8.97
CA THR A 207 9.40 22.82 10.21
C THR A 207 9.13 21.75 11.26
N VAL A 208 10.16 21.31 11.93
CA VAL A 208 10.14 20.37 13.04
C VAL A 208 10.48 21.13 14.32
N ASP A 209 9.60 21.04 15.31
CA ASP A 209 9.87 21.52 16.66
C ASP A 209 10.64 20.43 17.43
N ILE A 210 11.86 20.71 17.81
CA ILE A 210 12.72 19.79 18.56
C ILE A 210 12.75 20.21 20.01
N GLU A 211 12.32 19.35 20.92
CA GLU A 211 12.55 19.50 22.35
C GLU A 211 13.78 18.68 22.75
N VAL A 212 14.85 19.34 23.16
CA VAL A 212 16.06 18.67 23.67
C VAL A 212 15.88 18.37 25.15
N VAL A 213 15.85 17.09 25.49
CA VAL A 213 15.56 16.54 26.81
C VAL A 213 16.74 15.75 27.36
N ASN A 214 16.77 15.51 28.66
CA ASN A 214 17.79 14.62 29.24
C ASN A 214 17.48 13.14 28.97
N ALA A 215 16.22 12.77 28.84
CA ALA A 215 15.79 11.42 28.46
C ALA A 215 14.41 11.44 27.79
N LEU A 216 14.19 10.53 26.84
CA LEU A 216 12.88 10.35 26.20
C LEU A 216 11.83 9.83 27.19
N ALA A 217 10.59 10.25 27.00
CA ALA A 217 9.47 9.70 27.74
C ALA A 217 9.27 8.21 27.43
N ILE A 218 9.06 7.39 28.45
CA ILE A 218 8.64 6.01 28.28
C ILE A 218 7.18 6.00 27.84
N SER A 219 6.84 5.15 26.90
CA SER A 219 5.45 4.91 26.53
C SER A 219 5.14 3.43 26.42
N ALA A 220 3.86 3.10 26.59
CA ALA A 220 3.32 1.77 26.39
C ALA A 220 2.09 1.86 25.50
N THR A 221 2.00 1.00 24.49
CA THR A 221 0.89 0.93 23.55
C THR A 221 0.45 -0.51 23.34
N VAL A 222 -0.69 -0.71 22.70
CA VAL A 222 -1.16 -2.03 22.27
C VAL A 222 -1.69 -1.92 20.84
N ALA A 223 -1.49 -2.96 20.03
CA ALA A 223 -2.06 -3.01 18.70
C ALA A 223 -3.59 -3.04 18.74
N PRO A 224 -4.30 -2.37 17.85
CA PRO A 224 -5.76 -2.46 17.74
C PRO A 224 -6.18 -3.88 17.36
N ILE A 225 -7.43 -4.24 17.66
CA ILE A 225 -8.05 -5.47 17.16
C ILE A 225 -8.61 -5.14 15.77
N GLY A 226 -7.91 -5.59 14.71
CA GLY A 226 -8.16 -5.06 13.38
C GLY A 226 -7.86 -3.56 13.31
N ASN A 227 -8.43 -2.85 12.35
CA ASN A 227 -8.31 -1.39 12.25
C ASN A 227 -9.48 -0.64 12.92
N VAL A 228 -10.45 -1.36 13.44
CA VAL A 228 -11.74 -0.83 13.87
C VAL A 228 -11.87 -0.77 15.40
N TYR A 229 -11.29 -1.74 16.11
CA TYR A 229 -11.53 -1.92 17.54
C TYR A 229 -10.32 -1.55 18.39
N ASP A 230 -10.60 -0.92 19.53
CA ASP A 230 -9.59 -0.48 20.51
C ASP A 230 -8.93 -1.70 21.18
N GLY A 231 -7.62 -1.89 20.96
CA GLY A 231 -6.84 -3.01 21.49
C GLY A 231 -6.73 -3.05 23.01
N THR A 232 -7.10 -1.98 23.72
CA THR A 232 -7.20 -1.98 25.19
C THR A 232 -8.50 -2.59 25.70
N LYS A 233 -9.51 -2.76 24.84
CA LYS A 233 -10.77 -3.43 25.14
C LYS A 233 -10.71 -4.86 24.66
N ARG A 234 -10.72 -5.79 25.58
CA ARG A 234 -10.53 -7.22 25.28
C ARG A 234 -11.69 -8.03 25.80
N THR A 235 -12.00 -9.09 25.11
CA THR A 235 -13.03 -10.05 25.52
C THR A 235 -12.42 -11.44 25.70
N VAL A 236 -12.95 -12.22 26.61
CA VAL A 236 -12.48 -13.58 26.87
C VAL A 236 -13.61 -14.45 27.45
N ALA A 237 -13.68 -15.69 27.02
CA ALA A 237 -14.61 -16.65 27.62
C ALA A 237 -14.10 -17.13 28.99
N LEU A 238 -15.04 -17.41 29.90
CA LEU A 238 -14.75 -17.92 31.25
C LEU A 238 -13.86 -19.18 31.18
N GLY A 239 -12.77 -19.17 31.93
CA GLY A 239 -11.81 -20.27 32.00
C GLY A 239 -10.80 -20.32 30.83
N ARG A 240 -10.93 -19.45 29.83
CA ARG A 240 -9.94 -19.31 28.75
C ARG A 240 -8.82 -18.34 29.18
N THR A 241 -7.63 -18.56 28.68
CA THR A 241 -6.49 -17.67 28.94
C THR A 241 -6.40 -16.59 27.88
N LEU A 242 -6.16 -15.35 28.32
CA LEU A 242 -5.95 -14.17 27.47
C LEU A 242 -4.55 -13.60 27.74
N PRO A 243 -3.59 -13.71 26.81
CA PRO A 243 -2.31 -13.05 26.91
C PRO A 243 -2.47 -11.55 26.63
N LEU A 244 -2.02 -10.70 27.56
CA LEU A 244 -1.94 -9.25 27.41
C LEU A 244 -0.48 -8.87 27.26
N ARG A 245 -0.10 -8.28 26.10
CA ARG A 245 1.27 -7.91 25.78
C ARG A 245 1.31 -6.51 25.19
N PRO A 246 1.78 -5.51 25.95
CA PRO A 246 2.01 -4.15 25.43
C PRO A 246 3.31 -4.05 24.64
N TYR A 247 3.39 -3.02 23.80
CA TYR A 247 4.61 -2.54 23.16
C TYR A 247 5.20 -1.42 24.00
N ILE A 248 6.51 -1.50 24.27
CA ILE A 248 7.24 -0.55 25.12
C ILE A 248 8.22 0.24 24.26
N TRP A 249 8.25 1.55 24.48
CA TRP A 249 9.13 2.47 23.78
C TRP A 249 10.00 3.25 24.78
N ASN A 250 11.25 3.52 24.39
CA ASN A 250 12.20 4.36 25.11
C ASN A 250 12.60 3.87 26.52
N ALA A 251 12.37 2.61 26.83
CA ALA A 251 12.81 2.01 28.09
C ALA A 251 14.16 1.30 27.92
N ILE A 252 15.08 1.46 28.87
CA ILE A 252 16.45 0.90 28.83
C ILE A 252 16.54 -0.36 29.65
N ARG A 253 16.12 -0.29 30.93
CA ARG A 253 16.04 -1.40 31.86
C ARG A 253 14.66 -1.42 32.52
N PRO A 254 13.63 -1.73 31.76
CA PRO A 254 12.27 -1.65 32.27
C PRO A 254 12.01 -2.71 33.32
N THR A 255 11.21 -2.31 34.30
CA THR A 255 10.51 -3.21 35.21
C THR A 255 9.03 -3.08 34.95
N TYR A 256 8.30 -4.17 35.12
CA TYR A 256 6.89 -4.26 34.79
C TYR A 256 6.07 -4.59 36.03
N SER A 257 4.85 -4.12 36.08
CA SER A 257 3.86 -4.49 37.08
C SER A 257 2.48 -4.55 36.43
N TRP A 258 1.78 -5.62 36.71
CA TRP A 258 0.38 -5.78 36.36
C TRP A 258 -0.46 -5.77 37.63
N THR A 259 -1.54 -4.98 37.65
CA THR A 259 -2.44 -4.94 38.78
C THR A 259 -3.88 -5.16 38.36
N ILE A 260 -4.64 -5.85 39.22
CA ILE A 260 -6.10 -5.98 39.15
C ILE A 260 -6.64 -5.49 40.48
N ASP A 261 -7.57 -4.52 40.45
CA ASP A 261 -8.14 -3.90 41.64
C ASP A 261 -7.06 -3.38 42.63
N GLY A 262 -5.96 -2.85 42.07
CA GLY A 262 -4.81 -2.32 42.83
C GLY A 262 -3.89 -3.37 43.44
N LYS A 263 -4.15 -4.66 43.24
CA LYS A 263 -3.29 -5.75 43.70
C LYS A 263 -2.40 -6.24 42.57
N GLU A 264 -1.09 -6.34 42.83
CA GLU A 264 -0.13 -6.88 41.89
C GLU A 264 -0.41 -8.37 41.60
N VAL A 265 -0.41 -8.70 40.27
CA VAL A 265 -0.71 -10.05 39.77
C VAL A 265 0.39 -10.58 38.83
N GLY A 266 1.33 -9.75 38.40
CA GLY A 266 2.43 -10.15 37.55
C GLY A 266 3.49 -9.07 37.39
N THR A 267 4.71 -9.47 36.96
CA THR A 267 5.89 -8.59 36.79
C THR A 267 6.63 -8.84 35.48
N ASP A 268 6.09 -9.65 34.59
CA ASP A 268 6.64 -9.90 33.26
C ASP A 268 6.05 -8.91 32.23
N LEU A 269 6.68 -8.75 31.07
CA LEU A 269 6.17 -7.90 29.99
C LEU A 269 4.79 -8.39 29.51
N MET A 270 4.59 -9.70 29.43
CA MET A 270 3.31 -10.31 29.09
C MET A 270 2.64 -10.85 30.35
N TYR A 271 1.37 -10.55 30.50
CA TYR A 271 0.53 -11.11 31.55
C TYR A 271 -0.53 -12.02 30.97
N ILE A 272 -0.63 -13.25 31.49
CA ILE A 272 -1.65 -14.21 31.06
C ILE A 272 -2.80 -14.16 32.07
N TYR A 273 -3.89 -13.53 31.64
CA TYR A 273 -5.10 -13.44 32.44
C TYR A 273 -5.99 -14.66 32.22
N THR A 274 -6.51 -15.23 33.32
CA THR A 274 -7.50 -16.31 33.27
C THR A 274 -8.67 -15.93 34.18
N PRO A 275 -9.83 -15.55 33.63
CA PRO A 275 -10.99 -15.20 34.44
C PRO A 275 -11.60 -16.42 35.12
N THR A 276 -12.02 -16.23 36.38
CA THR A 276 -12.71 -17.22 37.19
C THR A 276 -14.18 -16.89 37.41
N GLU A 277 -14.65 -15.74 36.97
CA GLU A 277 -16.01 -15.25 37.07
C GLU A 277 -16.36 -14.36 35.88
N GLU A 278 -17.64 -14.29 35.52
CA GLU A 278 -18.14 -13.35 34.50
C GLU A 278 -18.06 -11.91 35.00
N GLY A 279 -17.92 -10.96 34.07
CA GLY A 279 -17.93 -9.53 34.34
C GLY A 279 -16.71 -8.81 33.81
N THR A 280 -16.63 -7.52 34.09
CA THR A 280 -15.57 -6.64 33.58
C THR A 280 -14.48 -6.46 34.63
N LYS A 281 -13.24 -6.61 34.22
CA LYS A 281 -12.05 -6.32 35.03
C LYS A 281 -11.21 -5.22 34.35
N LYS A 282 -10.70 -4.32 35.20
CA LYS A 282 -9.66 -3.38 34.82
C LYS A 282 -8.31 -3.96 35.20
N ILE A 283 -7.46 -4.14 34.20
CA ILE A 283 -6.11 -4.65 34.35
C ILE A 283 -5.15 -3.54 33.95
N VAL A 284 -4.32 -3.11 34.87
CA VAL A 284 -3.40 -2.00 34.65
C VAL A 284 -1.99 -2.56 34.49
N PHE A 285 -1.39 -2.25 33.39
CA PHE A 285 0.03 -2.45 33.15
C PHE A 285 0.79 -1.17 33.49
N THR A 286 1.91 -1.31 34.14
CA THR A 286 2.84 -0.21 34.42
C THR A 286 4.23 -0.65 34.01
N VAL A 287 4.89 0.16 33.20
CA VAL A 287 6.32 0.05 32.95
C VAL A 287 7.04 1.18 33.67
N SER A 288 8.10 0.85 34.36
CA SER A 288 8.98 1.80 35.05
C SER A 288 10.42 1.49 34.68
N ASP A 289 11.23 2.52 34.53
CA ASP A 289 12.65 2.38 34.26
C ASP A 289 13.42 3.29 35.22
N THR A 290 14.25 2.68 36.05
CA THR A 290 15.05 3.36 37.08
C THR A 290 16.50 3.58 36.65
N SER A 291 16.84 3.29 35.38
CA SER A 291 18.16 3.51 34.84
C SER A 291 18.55 4.99 34.94
N ASP A 292 19.74 5.27 35.42
CA ASP A 292 20.28 6.61 35.46
C ASP A 292 21.21 6.91 34.27
N GLU A 293 21.62 8.17 34.14
CA GLU A 293 22.48 8.65 33.05
C GLU A 293 23.81 7.88 32.97
N SER A 294 24.36 7.45 34.11
CA SER A 294 25.66 6.78 34.16
C SER A 294 25.62 5.35 33.65
N GLU A 295 24.50 4.71 33.79
CA GLU A 295 24.31 3.30 33.40
C GLU A 295 24.02 3.08 31.91
N ALA A 296 23.40 4.06 31.27
CA ALA A 296 22.84 3.88 29.92
C ALA A 296 23.63 4.63 28.84
N GLY A 297 24.57 5.49 29.20
CA GLY A 297 25.16 6.43 28.23
C GLY A 297 24.13 7.44 27.67
N VAL A 298 22.92 7.44 28.24
CA VAL A 298 21.79 8.30 27.86
C VAL A 298 21.56 9.25 29.05
N SER A 299 21.56 10.55 28.77
CA SER A 299 21.26 11.56 29.77
C SER A 299 19.77 11.50 30.11
N ARG A 300 19.43 11.00 31.30
CA ARG A 300 18.04 10.87 31.75
C ARG A 300 17.72 11.89 32.85
N HIS A 301 16.65 12.63 32.68
CA HIS A 301 16.22 13.60 33.69
C HIS A 301 15.33 12.92 34.72
N VAL A 302 15.97 12.43 35.79
CA VAL A 302 15.38 11.44 36.69
C VAL A 302 14.24 11.95 37.54
N ALA A 303 14.02 13.09 37.89
CA ALA A 303 13.15 13.36 39.04
C ALA A 303 11.98 14.30 38.83
N SER A 304 11.96 15.08 37.77
CA SER A 304 11.02 16.20 37.71
C SER A 304 9.90 16.08 36.69
N THR A 305 9.94 15.07 35.81
CA THR A 305 9.01 15.02 34.66
C THR A 305 8.01 13.87 34.69
N GLY A 306 8.11 12.90 35.62
CA GLY A 306 7.26 11.69 35.61
C GLY A 306 7.44 10.79 34.39
N ARG A 307 8.44 11.05 33.55
CA ARG A 307 8.69 10.39 32.26
C ARG A 307 9.33 9.00 32.39
N GLN A 308 9.60 8.54 33.60
CA GLN A 308 10.17 7.21 33.87
C GLN A 308 9.13 6.13 34.06
N GLN A 309 7.88 6.44 33.92
CA GLN A 309 6.79 5.51 34.09
C GLN A 309 5.72 5.77 33.02
N ALA A 310 5.19 4.68 32.46
CA ALA A 310 4.01 4.72 31.63
C ALA A 310 3.02 3.65 32.11
N THR A 311 1.74 3.93 31.94
CA THR A 311 0.66 3.00 32.29
C THR A 311 -0.24 2.77 31.10
N LEU A 312 -0.77 1.55 31.00
CA LEU A 312 -1.78 1.16 30.02
C LEU A 312 -2.90 0.42 30.76
N GLU A 313 -4.14 0.87 30.59
CA GLU A 313 -5.29 0.24 31.22
C GLU A 313 -6.02 -0.62 30.20
N PHE A 314 -6.15 -1.91 30.48
CA PHE A 314 -7.00 -2.83 29.73
C PHE A 314 -8.35 -2.96 30.42
N THR A 315 -9.42 -2.89 29.65
CA THR A 315 -10.75 -3.29 30.05
C THR A 315 -11.02 -4.68 29.49
N VAL A 316 -11.05 -5.69 30.35
CA VAL A 316 -11.28 -7.08 29.93
C VAL A 316 -12.68 -7.50 30.37
N GLU A 317 -13.52 -7.85 29.41
CA GLU A 317 -14.84 -8.40 29.62
C GLU A 317 -14.78 -9.92 29.58
N CYS A 318 -15.08 -10.56 30.70
CA CYS A 318 -15.23 -12.01 30.78
C CYS A 318 -16.69 -12.37 30.54
N HIS A 319 -16.91 -13.11 29.47
CA HIS A 319 -18.21 -13.65 29.12
C HIS A 319 -18.35 -15.10 29.60
N LYS A 320 -19.46 -15.76 29.23
CA LYS A 320 -19.73 -17.14 29.60
C LYS A 320 -18.70 -18.12 29.10
N GLU A 321 -18.79 -19.37 29.55
CA GLU A 321 -17.90 -20.44 29.10
C GLU A 321 -17.92 -20.61 27.60
N GLU A 322 -16.75 -21.01 27.05
CA GLU A 322 -16.59 -21.33 25.62
C GLU A 322 -17.68 -22.28 25.14
N GLY A 323 -18.30 -21.97 24.02
CA GLY A 323 -19.40 -22.72 23.43
C GLY A 323 -20.79 -22.19 23.75
N THR A 324 -20.92 -21.24 24.72
CA THR A 324 -22.25 -20.64 25.05
C THR A 324 -22.84 -19.91 23.84
N TYR A 325 -21.99 -19.19 23.08
CA TYR A 325 -22.41 -18.41 21.91
C TYR A 325 -22.13 -19.14 20.58
N LYS A 326 -21.73 -20.41 20.65
CA LYS A 326 -21.55 -21.24 19.46
C LYS A 326 -22.87 -21.30 18.68
N ARG A 327 -22.78 -21.06 17.39
CA ARG A 327 -23.88 -21.14 16.42
C ARG A 327 -23.79 -22.48 15.67
N PRO A 328 -24.44 -23.57 16.11
CA PRO A 328 -24.32 -24.86 15.45
C PRO A 328 -24.78 -24.82 14.00
N ALA A 329 -24.06 -25.49 13.10
CA ALA A 329 -24.48 -25.66 11.73
C ALA A 329 -25.80 -26.46 11.65
N THR A 330 -26.66 -26.12 10.72
CA THR A 330 -27.94 -26.75 10.43
C THR A 330 -27.99 -27.23 8.99
N ALA A 331 -29.03 -27.95 8.61
CA ALA A 331 -29.22 -28.37 7.21
C ALA A 331 -29.36 -27.19 6.21
N SER A 332 -29.68 -25.99 6.71
CA SER A 332 -29.81 -24.76 5.91
C SER A 332 -28.57 -23.88 5.96
N SER A 333 -27.58 -24.22 6.77
CA SER A 333 -26.35 -23.44 6.86
C SER A 333 -25.58 -23.42 5.54
N SER A 334 -24.99 -22.28 5.23
CA SER A 334 -24.18 -22.09 4.04
C SER A 334 -22.87 -22.85 4.17
N VAL A 335 -22.49 -23.58 3.14
CA VAL A 335 -21.16 -24.20 3.06
C VAL A 335 -20.06 -23.13 2.92
N ASN A 336 -20.40 -22.00 2.34
CA ASN A 336 -19.47 -20.91 2.09
C ASN A 336 -19.70 -19.78 3.08
N TRP A 337 -18.70 -18.90 3.18
CA TRP A 337 -18.78 -17.62 3.89
C TRP A 337 -20.11 -16.89 3.56
N THR A 338 -20.57 -16.03 4.45
CA THR A 338 -21.85 -15.32 4.28
C THR A 338 -21.75 -13.82 4.38
N LYS A 339 -20.64 -13.30 4.91
CA LYS A 339 -20.47 -11.87 5.10
C LYS A 339 -19.00 -11.48 5.13
N VAL A 340 -18.65 -10.34 4.50
CA VAL A 340 -17.39 -9.62 4.72
C VAL A 340 -17.60 -8.59 5.82
N PHE A 341 -16.76 -8.61 6.85
CA PHE A 341 -16.81 -7.66 7.97
C PHE A 341 -15.83 -6.51 7.81
N GLU A 342 -14.64 -6.81 7.30
CA GLU A 342 -13.59 -5.83 7.08
C GLU A 342 -12.88 -6.11 5.76
N TYR A 343 -12.54 -5.06 5.04
CA TYR A 343 -11.63 -5.09 3.91
C TYR A 343 -10.68 -3.90 4.03
N THR A 344 -9.46 -4.19 4.44
CA THR A 344 -8.41 -3.22 4.70
C THR A 344 -7.16 -3.63 3.93
N PRO A 345 -7.12 -3.40 2.61
CA PRO A 345 -5.95 -3.73 1.83
C PRO A 345 -4.79 -2.80 2.17
N ALA A 346 -3.57 -3.29 2.01
CA ALA A 346 -2.42 -2.42 1.86
C ALA A 346 -2.42 -1.77 0.46
N PRO A 347 -1.63 -0.72 0.22
CA PRO A 347 -1.46 -0.18 -1.12
C PRO A 347 -0.98 -1.25 -2.09
N GLY A 348 -1.45 -1.19 -3.34
CA GLY A 348 -1.11 -2.19 -4.34
C GLY A 348 -1.64 -1.87 -5.73
N GLN A 349 -1.03 -2.49 -6.73
CA GLN A 349 -1.32 -2.25 -8.14
C GLN A 349 -2.76 -2.55 -8.57
N PHE A 350 -3.46 -3.43 -7.85
CA PHE A 350 -4.87 -3.74 -8.13
C PHE A 350 -5.85 -2.91 -7.27
N ILE A 351 -5.35 -2.12 -6.33
CA ILE A 351 -6.18 -1.28 -5.47
C ILE A 351 -6.61 -0.03 -6.24
N ASN A 352 -7.89 0.34 -6.14
CA ASN A 352 -8.55 1.40 -6.92
C ASN A 352 -8.61 1.14 -8.44
N GLU A 353 -8.14 0.00 -8.93
CA GLU A 353 -8.09 -0.30 -10.35
C GLU A 353 -9.47 -0.74 -10.89
N LEU A 354 -9.95 -0.06 -11.93
CA LEU A 354 -11.26 -0.33 -12.52
C LEU A 354 -11.25 -1.60 -13.42
N ALA A 355 -10.18 -1.78 -14.18
CA ALA A 355 -10.14 -2.81 -15.23
C ALA A 355 -10.05 -4.23 -14.67
N THR A 356 -8.93 -4.58 -14.05
CA THR A 356 -8.67 -5.93 -13.53
C THR A 356 -9.04 -6.03 -12.05
N GLY A 357 -8.73 -5.02 -11.26
CA GLY A 357 -9.12 -4.90 -9.85
C GLY A 357 -10.63 -4.84 -9.67
N GLY A 358 -11.35 -4.30 -10.68
CA GLY A 358 -12.83 -4.32 -10.73
C GLY A 358 -13.49 -3.36 -9.74
N PHE A 359 -12.79 -2.35 -9.28
CA PHE A 359 -13.37 -1.22 -8.56
C PHE A 359 -14.29 -0.43 -9.49
N SER A 360 -15.24 0.31 -8.93
CA SER A 360 -16.16 1.17 -9.68
C SER A 360 -15.72 2.64 -9.68
N GLY A 361 -14.88 3.02 -8.71
CA GLY A 361 -14.54 4.40 -8.39
C GLY A 361 -15.47 5.04 -7.35
N ASP A 362 -16.51 4.30 -6.92
CA ASP A 362 -17.44 4.75 -5.87
C ASP A 362 -17.00 4.35 -4.45
N GLU A 363 -15.89 3.60 -4.33
CA GLU A 363 -15.33 3.13 -3.07
C GLU A 363 -14.61 4.29 -2.36
N THR A 364 -15.38 5.19 -1.75
CA THR A 364 -14.90 6.40 -1.08
C THR A 364 -14.99 6.37 0.44
N ASN A 365 -15.45 5.25 1.01
CA ASN A 365 -15.50 5.00 2.45
C ASN A 365 -15.35 3.50 2.74
N PRO A 366 -15.03 3.10 3.99
CA PRO A 366 -14.80 1.69 4.34
C PRO A 366 -15.98 0.77 4.05
N GLU A 367 -17.22 1.21 4.21
CA GLU A 367 -18.42 0.42 3.97
C GLU A 367 -18.58 0.10 2.48
N ALA A 368 -18.30 1.05 1.59
CA ALA A 368 -18.30 0.82 0.15
C ALA A 368 -17.19 -0.14 -0.28
N ALA A 369 -16.02 -0.07 0.34
CA ALA A 369 -14.92 -0.98 0.09
C ALA A 369 -15.26 -2.43 0.54
N VAL A 370 -15.91 -2.59 1.69
CA VAL A 370 -16.44 -3.90 2.15
C VAL A 370 -17.48 -4.44 1.18
N ALA A 371 -18.43 -3.61 0.73
CA ALA A 371 -19.45 -4.01 -0.25
C ALA A 371 -18.85 -4.43 -1.60
N TYR A 372 -17.79 -3.75 -2.05
CA TYR A 372 -17.00 -4.14 -3.22
C TYR A 372 -16.43 -5.56 -3.03
N ALA A 373 -15.71 -5.80 -1.93
CA ALA A 373 -15.07 -7.08 -1.66
C ALA A 373 -16.12 -8.21 -1.58
N GLU A 374 -17.23 -7.99 -0.87
CA GLU A 374 -18.35 -8.91 -0.75
C GLU A 374 -18.94 -9.27 -2.14
N SER A 375 -19.24 -8.26 -2.95
CA SER A 375 -19.77 -8.45 -4.29
C SER A 375 -18.82 -9.22 -5.22
N ARG A 376 -17.50 -9.05 -5.08
CA ARG A 376 -16.53 -9.82 -5.86
C ARG A 376 -16.51 -11.29 -5.46
N LEU A 377 -16.42 -11.57 -4.16
CA LEU A 377 -16.39 -12.93 -3.63
C LEU A 377 -17.70 -13.68 -3.92
N GLU A 378 -18.87 -13.03 -3.83
CA GLU A 378 -20.16 -13.62 -4.23
C GLU A 378 -20.19 -14.10 -5.67
N ARG A 379 -19.48 -13.41 -6.55
CA ARG A 379 -19.36 -13.78 -7.97
C ARG A 379 -18.22 -14.79 -8.25
N GLY A 380 -17.50 -15.24 -7.21
CA GLY A 380 -16.32 -16.10 -7.35
C GLY A 380 -15.16 -15.40 -8.06
N ILE A 381 -15.04 -14.09 -7.88
CA ILE A 381 -13.96 -13.27 -8.44
C ILE A 381 -13.01 -12.89 -7.29
N TRP A 382 -11.73 -12.95 -7.55
CA TRP A 382 -10.72 -12.63 -6.56
C TRP A 382 -10.78 -11.18 -6.03
N VAL A 383 -10.36 -11.03 -4.79
CA VAL A 383 -10.11 -9.75 -4.12
C VAL A 383 -8.62 -9.68 -3.77
N SER A 384 -7.92 -8.63 -4.19
CA SER A 384 -6.53 -8.39 -3.84
C SER A 384 -6.44 -7.75 -2.47
N LEU A 385 -5.49 -8.21 -1.65
CA LEU A 385 -5.21 -7.64 -0.33
C LEU A 385 -4.11 -6.57 -0.39
N GLY A 386 -3.47 -6.37 -1.56
CA GLY A 386 -2.36 -5.45 -1.72
C GLY A 386 -1.08 -5.93 -1.03
N GLY A 387 -0.13 -5.04 -0.80
CA GLY A 387 1.14 -5.34 -0.16
C GLY A 387 1.02 -5.90 1.26
N TRP A 388 2.15 -5.98 1.96
CA TRP A 388 2.20 -6.60 3.27
C TRP A 388 1.20 -6.00 4.27
N GLY A 389 0.55 -6.89 5.00
CA GLY A 389 -0.34 -6.51 6.10
C GLY A 389 -1.78 -6.22 5.68
N GLY A 390 -2.04 -6.02 4.37
CA GLY A 390 -3.42 -5.86 3.88
C GLY A 390 -4.25 -7.11 4.12
N TYR A 391 -5.53 -6.96 4.51
CA TYR A 391 -6.34 -8.08 4.97
C TYR A 391 -7.82 -7.96 4.66
N ILE A 392 -8.50 -9.11 4.76
CA ILE A 392 -9.96 -9.26 4.73
C ILE A 392 -10.43 -10.10 5.90
N VAL A 393 -11.61 -9.78 6.45
CA VAL A 393 -12.30 -10.55 7.50
C VAL A 393 -13.64 -11.02 6.99
N VAL A 394 -13.86 -12.33 7.08
CA VAL A 394 -15.15 -12.95 6.73
C VAL A 394 -15.75 -13.73 7.89
N GLY A 395 -17.07 -13.92 7.86
CA GLY A 395 -17.79 -14.77 8.78
C GLY A 395 -18.79 -15.69 8.09
N PHE A 396 -19.33 -16.63 8.89
CA PHE A 396 -20.31 -17.62 8.46
C PHE A 396 -21.63 -17.43 9.23
N ASP A 397 -22.72 -18.00 8.71
CA ASP A 397 -24.00 -18.03 9.40
C ASP A 397 -24.04 -19.02 10.59
N HIS A 398 -22.95 -19.77 10.79
CA HIS A 398 -22.72 -20.73 11.86
C HIS A 398 -21.25 -20.72 12.30
N SER A 399 -20.93 -21.39 13.40
CA SER A 399 -19.55 -21.62 13.85
C SER A 399 -18.96 -22.83 13.16
N ILE A 400 -17.72 -22.73 12.67
CA ILE A 400 -16.97 -23.85 12.10
C ILE A 400 -16.35 -24.64 13.25
N GLU A 401 -16.64 -25.91 13.37
CA GLU A 401 -16.13 -26.78 14.43
C GLU A 401 -14.67 -27.16 14.21
N ASN A 402 -13.88 -27.20 15.28
CA ASN A 402 -12.57 -27.84 15.29
C ASN A 402 -12.78 -29.35 15.45
N SER A 403 -12.85 -30.05 14.35
CA SER A 403 -13.13 -31.49 14.30
C SER A 403 -11.91 -32.27 13.79
N ASP A 404 -11.46 -33.24 14.58
CA ASP A 404 -10.42 -34.19 14.17
C ASP A 404 -10.91 -35.13 13.05
N GLU A 405 -12.23 -35.27 12.90
CA GLU A 405 -12.89 -36.03 11.82
C GLU A 405 -13.12 -35.17 10.57
N GLY A 406 -12.56 -33.97 10.52
CA GLY A 406 -12.69 -33.05 9.40
C GLY A 406 -12.20 -33.63 8.06
N TYR A 407 -12.33 -32.84 6.99
CA TYR A 407 -11.96 -33.24 5.64
C TYR A 407 -10.51 -33.71 5.57
N ARG A 408 -10.27 -34.94 5.04
CA ARG A 408 -8.92 -35.52 4.85
C ARG A 408 -7.96 -35.23 6.03
N ASP A 409 -8.09 -35.98 7.11
CA ASP A 409 -7.18 -35.90 8.27
C ASP A 409 -7.35 -34.63 9.14
N GLY A 410 -8.55 -34.14 9.29
CA GLY A 410 -8.89 -33.09 10.27
C GLY A 410 -8.77 -31.66 9.76
N TYR A 411 -8.77 -31.41 8.45
CA TYR A 411 -8.96 -30.07 7.92
C TYR A 411 -10.40 -29.61 8.09
N ASN A 412 -10.60 -28.39 8.61
CA ASN A 412 -11.92 -27.89 9.00
C ASN A 412 -12.50 -26.93 7.97
N PHE A 413 -11.66 -26.14 7.32
CA PHE A 413 -12.09 -25.19 6.28
C PHE A 413 -11.03 -25.05 5.19
N SER A 414 -11.42 -24.44 4.09
CA SER A 414 -10.52 -24.11 3.00
C SER A 414 -10.71 -22.68 2.51
N ILE A 415 -9.65 -22.12 1.96
CA ILE A 415 -9.64 -20.81 1.31
C ILE A 415 -9.11 -20.99 -0.11
N GLN A 416 -9.76 -20.34 -1.05
CA GLN A 416 -9.37 -20.39 -2.46
C GLN A 416 -8.54 -19.19 -2.83
N GLY A 417 -7.34 -19.41 -3.39
CA GLY A 417 -6.42 -18.41 -3.94
C GLY A 417 -6.20 -18.59 -5.44
N ASN A 418 -5.26 -17.85 -6.02
CA ASN A 418 -4.89 -17.95 -7.44
C ASN A 418 -3.50 -18.57 -7.66
N GLN A 419 -2.90 -19.15 -6.63
CA GLN A 419 -1.56 -19.71 -6.63
C GLN A 419 -1.33 -20.76 -7.73
N PHE A 420 -0.13 -20.75 -8.28
CA PHE A 420 0.40 -21.80 -9.15
C PHE A 420 1.91 -21.98 -8.91
N LYS A 421 2.52 -22.98 -9.52
CA LYS A 421 3.94 -23.25 -9.30
C LYS A 421 4.82 -22.06 -9.71
N GLY A 422 5.60 -21.55 -8.77
CA GLY A 422 6.46 -20.37 -8.97
C GLY A 422 5.76 -19.03 -8.82
N SER A 423 4.47 -19.03 -8.41
CA SER A 423 3.71 -17.84 -8.06
C SER A 423 2.95 -18.11 -6.76
N SER A 424 3.66 -18.02 -5.64
CA SER A 424 3.11 -18.10 -4.29
C SER A 424 3.15 -16.72 -3.63
N GLU A 425 1.98 -16.24 -3.21
CA GLU A 425 1.78 -14.93 -2.60
C GLU A 425 1.13 -15.12 -1.22
N PRO A 426 1.91 -15.62 -0.23
CA PRO A 426 1.40 -16.27 0.96
C PRO A 426 0.59 -15.33 1.84
N GLY A 427 -0.66 -15.70 2.12
CA GLY A 427 -1.53 -15.07 3.09
C GLY A 427 -1.52 -15.81 4.42
N ILE A 428 -1.25 -15.12 5.52
CA ILE A 428 -1.36 -15.64 6.87
C ILE A 428 -2.82 -15.66 7.27
N VAL A 429 -3.25 -16.75 7.90
CA VAL A 429 -4.63 -16.96 8.34
C VAL A 429 -4.74 -16.78 9.84
N TRP A 430 -5.71 -16.00 10.25
CA TRP A 430 -6.10 -15.79 11.65
C TRP A 430 -7.54 -16.21 11.84
N VAL A 431 -7.85 -16.71 13.01
CA VAL A 431 -9.20 -17.17 13.38
C VAL A 431 -9.65 -16.56 14.70
N MET A 432 -10.94 -16.37 14.86
CA MET A 432 -11.54 -15.79 16.07
C MET A 432 -12.82 -16.51 16.44
N GLN A 433 -13.09 -16.60 17.75
CA GLN A 433 -14.41 -16.98 18.30
C GLN A 433 -15.17 -15.73 18.70
N ASP A 434 -16.47 -15.72 18.46
CA ASP A 434 -17.39 -14.77 19.09
C ASP A 434 -17.62 -15.23 20.54
N THR A 435 -16.94 -14.58 21.49
CA THR A 435 -16.99 -14.95 22.91
C THR A 435 -18.01 -14.14 23.72
N ASN A 436 -18.55 -13.06 23.13
CA ASN A 436 -19.53 -12.18 23.75
C ASN A 436 -20.95 -12.31 23.15
N GLY A 437 -21.10 -13.00 22.00
CA GLY A 437 -22.37 -13.24 21.33
C GLY A 437 -22.91 -12.05 20.54
N ASN A 438 -22.05 -11.08 20.22
CA ASN A 438 -22.46 -9.87 19.48
C ASN A 438 -22.36 -10.03 17.95
N THR A 439 -21.80 -11.15 17.48
CA THR A 439 -21.58 -11.46 16.06
C THR A 439 -20.65 -10.49 15.33
N LEU A 440 -19.74 -9.84 16.05
CA LEU A 440 -18.71 -8.93 15.51
C LEU A 440 -17.30 -9.51 15.70
N PRO A 441 -16.33 -9.20 14.81
CA PRO A 441 -14.95 -9.68 14.93
C PRO A 441 -14.10 -8.80 15.86
N ASP A 442 -14.58 -8.54 17.07
CA ASP A 442 -13.97 -7.66 18.08
C ASP A 442 -13.33 -8.40 19.27
N ASP A 443 -13.21 -9.71 19.13
CA ASP A 443 -12.62 -10.62 20.12
C ASP A 443 -11.12 -10.86 19.89
N GLU A 444 -10.57 -11.95 20.39
CA GLU A 444 -9.17 -12.32 20.27
C GLU A 444 -8.88 -13.04 18.95
N TRP A 445 -7.92 -12.53 18.18
CA TRP A 445 -7.40 -13.19 17.00
C TRP A 445 -6.30 -14.19 17.35
N TYR A 446 -6.38 -15.38 16.78
CA TYR A 446 -5.38 -16.45 16.91
C TYR A 446 -4.79 -16.75 15.53
N GLU A 447 -3.47 -16.62 15.40
CA GLU A 447 -2.78 -17.01 14.18
C GLU A 447 -2.85 -18.53 13.99
N LEU A 448 -3.13 -18.99 12.80
CA LEU A 448 -2.91 -20.38 12.41
C LEU A 448 -1.45 -20.52 11.99
N LYS A 449 -0.64 -21.22 12.82
CA LYS A 449 0.76 -21.42 12.47
C LYS A 449 0.91 -22.19 11.17
N GLY A 450 1.78 -21.70 10.30
CA GLY A 450 2.25 -22.39 9.13
C GLY A 450 3.68 -22.91 9.30
N SER A 451 4.29 -23.37 8.21
CA SER A 451 5.64 -23.95 8.19
C SER A 451 6.75 -22.99 8.65
N GLU A 452 6.52 -21.70 8.58
CA GLU A 452 7.50 -20.67 8.97
C GLU A 452 7.31 -20.16 10.41
N TYR A 453 6.22 -20.56 11.08
CA TYR A 453 5.94 -20.08 12.43
C TYR A 453 7.06 -20.45 13.41
N GLY A 454 7.55 -19.45 14.16
CA GLY A 454 8.60 -19.62 15.16
C GLY A 454 10.04 -19.77 14.59
N LYS A 455 10.21 -19.63 13.27
CA LYS A 455 11.55 -19.51 12.69
C LYS A 455 12.14 -18.14 12.97
N GLU A 456 13.47 -18.05 13.04
CA GLU A 456 14.20 -16.82 13.37
C GLU A 456 13.91 -15.68 12.37
N GLU A 457 13.71 -16.03 11.10
CA GLU A 457 13.44 -15.05 10.03
C GLU A 457 11.99 -14.60 9.96
N THR A 458 11.08 -15.20 10.75
CA THR A 458 9.67 -14.80 10.82
C THR A 458 9.48 -13.77 11.92
N ILE A 459 9.00 -12.59 11.56
CA ILE A 459 8.79 -11.47 12.47
C ILE A 459 7.31 -11.44 12.87
N GLN A 460 6.98 -11.84 14.09
CA GLN A 460 5.58 -11.91 14.54
C GLN A 460 5.00 -10.55 14.96
N ASP A 461 5.82 -9.64 15.46
CA ASP A 461 5.41 -8.29 15.87
C ASP A 461 5.87 -7.27 14.82
N TYR A 462 5.49 -7.46 13.57
CA TYR A 462 5.84 -6.57 12.49
C TYR A 462 4.75 -5.53 12.25
N ALA A 463 5.15 -4.31 11.94
CA ALA A 463 4.24 -3.23 11.62
C ALA A 463 4.81 -2.38 10.49
N VAL A 464 3.96 -1.96 9.58
CA VAL A 464 4.31 -1.08 8.45
C VAL A 464 3.37 0.10 8.41
N THR A 465 3.93 1.29 8.36
CA THR A 465 3.22 2.54 8.07
C THR A 465 3.33 2.83 6.58
N TYR A 466 2.20 2.96 5.92
CA TYR A 466 2.08 3.37 4.51
C TYR A 466 1.67 4.83 4.44
N TYR A 467 2.30 5.59 3.53
CA TYR A 467 2.08 7.02 3.38
C TYR A 467 1.37 7.32 2.07
N ARG A 468 0.36 8.21 2.13
CA ARG A 468 -0.36 8.67 0.93
C ARG A 468 0.61 9.35 -0.04
N PRO A 469 0.63 8.98 -1.33
CA PRO A 469 1.42 9.69 -2.32
C PRO A 469 1.05 11.18 -2.43
N ALA A 470 2.04 12.01 -2.66
CA ALA A 470 1.86 13.47 -2.77
C ALA A 470 1.18 13.89 -4.10
N TYR A 471 1.29 13.07 -5.13
CA TYR A 471 0.74 13.35 -6.45
C TYR A 471 0.34 12.06 -7.18
N PRO A 472 -0.58 12.15 -8.16
CA PRO A 472 -0.98 11.01 -8.98
C PRO A 472 0.22 10.35 -9.69
N GLY A 473 0.27 9.02 -9.65
CA GLY A 473 1.35 8.27 -10.28
C GLY A 473 2.67 8.23 -9.51
N ALA A 474 2.68 8.66 -8.24
CA ALA A 474 3.82 8.48 -7.37
C ALA A 474 3.77 7.11 -6.67
N ASP A 475 4.96 6.60 -6.32
CA ASP A 475 5.12 5.41 -5.50
C ASP A 475 4.50 5.62 -4.11
N VAL A 476 3.97 4.56 -3.50
CA VAL A 476 3.50 4.61 -2.12
C VAL A 476 4.65 4.26 -1.19
N GLN A 477 5.16 5.23 -0.46
CA GLN A 477 6.24 5.04 0.49
C GLN A 477 5.75 4.29 1.74
N TRP A 478 6.66 3.54 2.38
CA TRP A 478 6.40 2.89 3.65
C TRP A 478 7.63 2.88 4.55
N LYS A 479 7.37 2.75 5.85
CA LYS A 479 8.38 2.53 6.89
C LYS A 479 7.89 1.43 7.84
N ASP A 480 8.78 0.53 8.25
CA ASP A 480 8.45 -0.51 9.23
C ASP A 480 8.90 -0.14 10.66
N ASN A 481 8.44 -0.93 11.63
CA ASN A 481 8.82 -0.78 13.05
C ASN A 481 10.24 -1.27 13.37
N ARG A 482 11.00 -1.71 12.37
CA ARG A 482 12.40 -2.12 12.48
C ARG A 482 13.34 -1.09 11.87
N GLY A 483 12.79 0.01 11.32
CA GLY A 483 13.54 1.11 10.71
C GLY A 483 13.82 0.95 9.22
N ALA A 484 13.38 -0.14 8.58
CA ALA A 484 13.47 -0.27 7.13
C ALA A 484 12.43 0.61 6.44
N LYS A 485 12.80 1.10 5.25
CA LYS A 485 11.98 1.95 4.38
C LYS A 485 11.93 1.35 2.98
N GLY A 486 10.85 1.60 2.27
CA GLY A 486 10.70 1.20 0.88
C GLY A 486 9.46 1.82 0.25
N CYS A 487 9.07 1.29 -0.90
CA CYS A 487 7.88 1.75 -1.61
C CYS A 487 7.16 0.60 -2.31
N ILE A 488 5.87 0.81 -2.56
CA ILE A 488 5.11 0.11 -3.59
C ILE A 488 5.30 0.91 -4.87
N ASP A 489 5.93 0.32 -5.88
CA ASP A 489 6.26 0.99 -7.14
C ASP A 489 5.01 1.28 -7.96
N TYR A 490 4.91 2.47 -8.54
CA TYR A 490 3.86 2.81 -9.49
C TYR A 490 4.19 2.24 -10.88
N LEU A 491 3.38 1.30 -11.35
CA LEU A 491 3.60 0.55 -12.59
C LEU A 491 2.72 1.06 -13.73
N ALA A 492 2.98 2.27 -14.20
CA ALA A 492 2.20 2.98 -15.23
C ALA A 492 1.97 2.18 -16.53
N GLN A 493 2.85 1.22 -16.84
CA GLN A 493 2.73 0.39 -18.05
C GLN A 493 1.58 -0.62 -17.98
N PHE A 494 1.20 -1.04 -16.76
CA PHE A 494 0.24 -2.12 -16.54
C PHE A 494 -1.01 -1.64 -15.81
N HIS A 495 -0.86 -0.72 -14.85
CA HIS A 495 -1.88 -0.25 -13.93
C HIS A 495 -1.91 1.27 -13.90
N THR A 496 -2.90 1.87 -14.54
CA THR A 496 -2.94 3.30 -14.89
C THR A 496 -3.81 4.15 -13.97
N GLN A 497 -4.42 3.56 -12.93
CA GLN A 497 -5.15 4.35 -11.93
C GLN A 497 -4.21 5.34 -11.24
N SER A 498 -4.73 6.47 -10.84
CA SER A 498 -3.93 7.60 -10.35
C SER A 498 -3.18 7.34 -9.03
N CYS A 499 -3.61 6.36 -8.24
CA CYS A 499 -3.03 6.06 -6.95
C CYS A 499 -3.26 4.60 -6.53
N TYR A 500 -2.25 3.97 -5.91
CA TYR A 500 -2.36 2.62 -5.33
C TYR A 500 -2.71 2.63 -3.84
N TYR A 501 -2.73 3.78 -3.20
CA TYR A 501 -3.19 3.96 -1.83
C TYR A 501 -4.71 3.94 -1.80
N PRO A 502 -5.37 3.17 -0.89
CA PRO A 502 -6.82 3.01 -0.89
C PRO A 502 -7.56 4.35 -0.80
N ASN A 503 -8.48 4.62 -1.73
CA ASN A 503 -9.20 5.90 -1.82
C ASN A 503 -10.13 6.20 -0.65
N TRP A 504 -10.51 5.17 0.12
CA TRP A 504 -11.40 5.30 1.29
C TRP A 504 -10.68 5.47 2.62
N VAL A 505 -9.35 5.51 2.62
CA VAL A 505 -8.55 5.85 3.79
C VAL A 505 -8.33 7.36 3.77
N ASP A 506 -8.96 8.12 4.66
CA ASP A 506 -8.84 9.58 4.69
C ASP A 506 -7.51 10.07 5.26
N ALA A 507 -6.88 9.27 6.14
CA ALA A 507 -5.61 9.63 6.74
C ALA A 507 -4.47 9.66 5.72
N ASP A 508 -3.48 10.53 5.95
CA ASP A 508 -2.28 10.62 5.11
C ASP A 508 -1.32 9.46 5.33
N ASP A 509 -1.51 8.72 6.40
CA ASP A 509 -0.81 7.47 6.68
C ASP A 509 -1.73 6.50 7.41
N TYR A 510 -1.40 5.21 7.36
CA TYR A 510 -2.01 4.19 8.21
C TYR A 510 -1.04 3.04 8.48
N VAL A 511 -1.24 2.40 9.63
CA VAL A 511 -0.37 1.33 10.10
C VAL A 511 -1.09 -0.02 10.00
N LEU A 512 -0.41 -1.01 9.43
CA LEU A 512 -0.84 -2.40 9.45
C LEU A 512 0.08 -3.22 10.36
N TYR A 513 -0.51 -4.16 11.10
CA TYR A 513 0.16 -5.00 12.10
C TYR A 513 -0.03 -6.47 11.78
N GLY A 514 0.96 -7.30 12.06
CA GLY A 514 0.83 -8.74 11.87
C GLY A 514 2.16 -9.49 11.90
N THR A 515 2.16 -10.66 11.29
CA THR A 515 3.35 -11.48 11.10
C THR A 515 3.94 -11.27 9.70
N CYS A 516 5.24 -11.12 9.60
CA CYS A 516 5.95 -11.02 8.32
C CYS A 516 6.85 -12.24 8.12
N LEU A 517 6.62 -12.95 7.02
CA LEU A 517 7.42 -14.09 6.60
C LEU A 517 8.68 -13.61 5.85
N LYS A 518 9.74 -14.40 5.91
CA LYS A 518 10.87 -14.20 5.01
C LYS A 518 10.42 -14.46 3.56
N SER A 519 10.62 -13.47 2.69
CA SER A 519 10.30 -13.62 1.27
C SER A 519 11.11 -14.74 0.60
N ARG A 520 10.47 -15.46 -0.30
CA ARG A 520 11.06 -16.44 -1.21
C ARG A 520 11.00 -15.96 -2.68
N THR A 521 10.83 -14.67 -2.87
CA THR A 521 10.80 -14.00 -4.18
C THR A 521 12.21 -13.71 -4.67
N TYR A 522 12.51 -14.04 -5.91
CA TYR A 522 13.80 -13.76 -6.55
C TYR A 522 13.68 -13.62 -8.06
N ASP A 523 14.62 -12.89 -8.65
CA ASP A 523 14.78 -12.80 -10.10
C ASP A 523 15.58 -14.00 -10.62
N GLN A 524 14.90 -14.97 -11.22
CA GLN A 524 15.53 -16.15 -11.80
C GLN A 524 16.38 -15.82 -13.04
N SER A 525 16.04 -14.77 -13.75
CA SER A 525 16.76 -14.35 -14.95
C SER A 525 18.05 -13.58 -14.65
N GLY A 526 18.16 -12.99 -13.45
CA GLY A 526 19.26 -12.12 -13.04
C GLY A 526 19.33 -10.77 -13.76
N ASN A 527 18.29 -10.43 -14.56
CA ASN A 527 18.18 -9.16 -15.29
C ASN A 527 16.80 -8.49 -15.16
N GLY A 528 15.97 -8.96 -14.22
CA GLY A 528 14.64 -8.41 -13.96
C GLY A 528 13.53 -8.91 -14.88
N SER A 529 13.82 -9.79 -15.84
CA SER A 529 12.83 -10.22 -16.83
C SER A 529 11.94 -11.40 -16.39
N TYR A 530 12.38 -12.18 -15.40
CA TYR A 530 11.64 -13.35 -14.92
C TYR A 530 11.76 -13.53 -13.41
N TRP A 531 10.68 -13.27 -12.72
CA TRP A 531 10.55 -13.36 -11.28
C TRP A 531 9.84 -14.65 -10.86
N VAL A 532 10.23 -15.21 -9.74
CA VAL A 532 9.66 -16.42 -9.13
C VAL A 532 9.35 -16.15 -7.68
N ASN A 533 8.15 -16.55 -7.26
CA ASN A 533 7.71 -16.59 -5.87
C ASN A 533 7.62 -18.06 -5.45
N ASP A 534 8.69 -18.59 -4.81
CA ASP A 534 8.72 -19.99 -4.36
C ASP A 534 7.72 -20.24 -3.23
N SER A 535 7.18 -21.46 -3.20
CA SER A 535 6.18 -21.87 -2.23
C SER A 535 6.76 -22.08 -0.83
N TYR A 536 5.91 -21.93 0.16
CA TYR A 536 6.08 -22.36 1.55
C TYR A 536 5.46 -23.74 1.73
N ASP A 537 5.93 -24.51 2.71
CA ASP A 537 5.57 -25.93 2.78
C ASP A 537 4.07 -26.12 3.05
N TRP A 538 3.50 -25.38 4.04
CA TRP A 538 2.07 -25.44 4.40
C TRP A 538 1.65 -24.27 5.29
N GLY A 539 0.34 -24.06 5.44
CA GLY A 539 -0.27 -23.14 6.41
C GLY A 539 -0.56 -21.73 5.89
N TYR A 540 -0.44 -21.50 4.58
CA TYR A 540 -0.65 -20.18 3.97
C TYR A 540 -1.61 -20.26 2.80
N VAL A 541 -2.54 -19.31 2.71
CA VAL A 541 -3.40 -19.17 1.54
C VAL A 541 -2.61 -18.58 0.38
N ASP A 542 -3.09 -18.77 -0.84
CA ASP A 542 -2.43 -18.29 -2.05
C ASP A 542 -0.97 -18.76 -2.20
N ASN A 543 -0.74 -19.96 -1.72
CA ASN A 543 0.56 -20.62 -1.65
C ASN A 543 0.50 -22.00 -2.29
N PHE A 544 1.49 -22.35 -3.11
CA PHE A 544 1.57 -23.65 -3.78
C PHE A 544 2.17 -24.73 -2.87
N GLY A 545 1.66 -24.83 -1.63
CA GLY A 545 2.12 -25.74 -0.60
C GLY A 545 1.47 -27.14 -0.63
N GLU A 546 1.85 -28.00 0.33
CA GLU A 546 1.37 -29.39 0.45
C GLU A 546 -0.12 -29.46 0.86
N ASP A 547 -0.61 -28.48 1.60
CA ASP A 547 -1.98 -28.36 2.07
C ASP A 547 -3.00 -27.93 1.00
N ARG A 548 -2.57 -27.80 -0.25
CA ARG A 548 -3.48 -27.76 -1.42
C ARG A 548 -4.21 -29.10 -1.60
N LEU A 549 -3.65 -30.18 -1.10
CA LEU A 549 -4.16 -31.57 -1.24
C LEU A 549 -4.40 -31.99 -2.71
N SER A 550 -3.74 -31.32 -3.65
CA SER A 550 -3.81 -31.58 -5.09
C SER A 550 -2.41 -31.88 -5.64
N ASN A 551 -2.33 -32.88 -6.48
CA ASN A 551 -1.10 -33.20 -7.22
C ASN A 551 -1.03 -32.51 -8.58
N ASP A 552 -2.04 -31.69 -8.92
CA ASP A 552 -2.07 -30.99 -10.20
C ASP A 552 -1.16 -29.76 -10.16
N GLU A 553 0.02 -29.87 -10.74
CA GLU A 553 0.98 -28.77 -10.87
C GLU A 553 0.52 -27.68 -11.84
N ASN A 554 -0.56 -27.92 -12.60
CA ASN A 554 -1.11 -27.03 -13.60
C ASN A 554 -2.48 -26.47 -13.19
N ALA A 555 -2.94 -26.71 -11.95
CA ALA A 555 -4.17 -26.10 -11.47
C ALA A 555 -4.01 -24.57 -11.56
N GLY A 556 -4.73 -23.97 -12.50
CA GLY A 556 -4.63 -22.55 -12.81
C GLY A 556 -5.27 -21.67 -11.73
N ALA A 557 -5.02 -20.37 -11.85
CA ALA A 557 -5.60 -19.33 -11.01
C ALA A 557 -7.10 -19.53 -10.78
N GLY A 558 -7.54 -19.42 -9.54
CA GLY A 558 -8.94 -19.56 -9.14
C GLY A 558 -9.43 -21.01 -8.92
N ALA A 559 -8.61 -22.02 -9.19
CA ALA A 559 -8.98 -23.43 -9.00
C ALA A 559 -8.35 -24.07 -7.75
N CYS A 560 -7.39 -23.41 -7.10
CA CYS A 560 -6.64 -23.96 -6.00
C CYS A 560 -7.22 -23.56 -4.65
N LYS A 561 -7.50 -24.57 -3.81
CA LYS A 561 -7.86 -24.40 -2.40
C LYS A 561 -6.67 -24.79 -1.54
N THR A 562 -6.44 -24.01 -0.50
CA THR A 562 -5.58 -24.36 0.63
C THR A 562 -6.47 -24.75 1.80
N TYR A 563 -6.14 -25.82 2.50
CA TYR A 563 -6.93 -26.39 3.59
C TYR A 563 -6.30 -26.11 4.94
N PHE A 564 -7.11 -25.78 5.94
CA PHE A 564 -6.67 -25.34 7.26
C PHE A 564 -7.26 -26.16 8.40
N LYS A 565 -6.44 -26.34 9.46
CA LYS A 565 -6.82 -26.98 10.72
C LYS A 565 -6.94 -25.90 11.79
N ILE A 566 -8.09 -25.81 12.44
CA ILE A 566 -8.29 -24.90 13.58
C ILE A 566 -7.36 -25.26 14.75
N SER A 567 -6.97 -26.54 14.87
CA SER A 567 -6.01 -26.99 15.88
C SER A 567 -4.60 -26.38 15.74
N ASN A 568 -4.30 -25.74 14.61
CA ASN A 568 -3.04 -24.98 14.41
C ASN A 568 -3.10 -23.57 15.04
N ALA A 569 -4.23 -23.15 15.61
CA ALA A 569 -4.37 -21.84 16.24
C ALA A 569 -3.47 -21.72 17.48
N VAL A 570 -2.73 -20.60 17.54
CA VAL A 570 -1.84 -20.29 18.65
C VAL A 570 -2.19 -18.94 19.28
N LYS A 571 -1.93 -18.83 20.57
CA LYS A 571 -2.01 -17.57 21.31
C LYS A 571 -0.77 -16.73 21.09
N ALA A 572 -0.79 -15.47 21.51
CA ALA A 572 0.33 -14.54 21.39
C ALA A 572 1.62 -15.05 22.08
N ASP A 573 1.53 -15.94 23.05
CA ASP A 573 2.67 -16.59 23.71
C ASP A 573 3.21 -17.83 22.97
N GLY A 574 2.63 -18.15 21.81
CA GLY A 574 2.99 -19.32 21.00
C GLY A 574 2.41 -20.65 21.49
N THR A 575 1.67 -20.67 22.61
CA THR A 575 1.01 -21.89 23.09
C THR A 575 -0.26 -22.18 22.27
N PRO A 576 -0.67 -23.45 22.15
CA PRO A 576 -1.93 -23.82 21.48
C PRO A 576 -3.14 -23.04 22.03
N ALA A 577 -3.97 -22.54 21.12
CA ALA A 577 -5.20 -21.87 21.52
C ALA A 577 -6.31 -22.84 21.93
N ASP A 578 -6.25 -24.09 21.46
CA ASP A 578 -7.20 -25.18 21.77
C ASP A 578 -8.67 -24.77 21.58
N LEU A 579 -8.93 -24.05 20.48
CA LEU A 579 -10.27 -23.58 20.13
C LEU A 579 -11.18 -24.74 19.75
N LYS A 580 -12.41 -24.77 20.25
CA LYS A 580 -13.41 -25.79 19.87
C LYS A 580 -14.13 -25.46 18.56
N TYR A 581 -14.20 -24.21 18.20
CA TYR A 581 -14.82 -23.69 16.98
C TYR A 581 -14.27 -22.31 16.66
N ILE A 582 -14.61 -21.79 15.50
CA ILE A 582 -14.34 -20.41 15.09
C ILE A 582 -15.57 -19.80 14.44
N ASP A 583 -15.69 -18.48 14.47
CA ASP A 583 -16.79 -17.71 13.87
C ASP A 583 -16.31 -16.80 12.76
N PHE A 584 -15.04 -16.35 12.80
CA PHE A 584 -14.46 -15.44 11.84
C PHE A 584 -13.09 -15.93 11.37
N ILE A 585 -12.79 -15.59 10.11
CA ILE A 585 -11.50 -15.87 9.47
C ILE A 585 -10.96 -14.54 8.90
N LYS A 586 -9.70 -14.26 9.21
CA LYS A 586 -8.95 -13.15 8.61
C LYS A 586 -7.81 -13.73 7.77
N VAL A 587 -7.64 -13.20 6.55
CA VAL A 587 -6.48 -13.45 5.70
C VAL A 587 -5.70 -12.17 5.52
N GLN A 588 -4.39 -12.24 5.68
CA GLN A 588 -3.49 -11.10 5.62
C GLN A 588 -2.27 -11.40 4.77
N THR A 589 -1.89 -10.51 3.84
CA THR A 589 -0.66 -10.66 3.03
C THR A 589 0.56 -10.80 3.94
N GLY A 590 1.31 -11.90 3.76
CA GLY A 590 2.33 -12.34 4.71
C GLY A 590 3.76 -11.91 4.41
N VAL A 591 4.09 -11.36 3.23
CA VAL A 591 5.44 -10.96 2.85
C VAL A 591 5.52 -9.50 2.42
N ASN A 592 6.59 -8.81 2.84
CA ASN A 592 6.87 -7.44 2.41
C ASN A 592 7.98 -7.45 1.36
N VAL A 593 7.60 -7.60 0.11
CA VAL A 593 8.54 -7.72 -1.01
C VAL A 593 7.89 -7.24 -2.31
N LYS A 594 8.71 -6.82 -3.24
CA LYS A 594 8.32 -6.53 -4.62
C LYS A 594 9.11 -7.40 -5.61
N ALA A 595 8.47 -7.78 -6.69
CA ALA A 595 8.98 -8.67 -7.73
C ALA A 595 9.21 -7.89 -9.05
N GLY A 596 9.92 -6.78 -8.99
CA GLY A 596 10.22 -5.94 -10.14
C GLY A 596 8.94 -5.49 -10.87
N TRP A 597 8.83 -5.81 -12.17
CA TRP A 597 7.70 -5.41 -12.99
C TRP A 597 6.37 -6.13 -12.65
N LEU A 598 6.41 -7.20 -11.85
CA LEU A 598 5.19 -7.83 -11.31
C LEU A 598 4.57 -7.02 -10.16
N GLY A 599 5.29 -6.04 -9.62
CA GLY A 599 4.81 -5.21 -8.52
C GLY A 599 5.04 -5.80 -7.14
N GLU A 600 4.22 -5.40 -6.19
CA GLU A 600 4.21 -5.97 -4.84
C GLU A 600 3.70 -7.41 -4.84
N ASN A 601 4.11 -8.18 -3.83
CA ASN A 601 3.52 -9.50 -3.57
C ASN A 601 2.20 -9.29 -2.82
N SER A 602 1.09 -9.63 -3.46
CA SER A 602 -0.27 -9.43 -2.97
C SER A 602 -1.01 -10.74 -2.89
N THR A 603 -1.60 -11.05 -1.75
CA THR A 603 -2.45 -12.23 -1.59
C THR A 603 -3.82 -12.00 -2.21
N GLU A 604 -4.29 -12.92 -3.07
CA GLU A 604 -5.64 -12.93 -3.64
C GLU A 604 -6.50 -14.03 -3.03
N VAL A 605 -7.74 -13.66 -2.71
CA VAL A 605 -8.74 -14.60 -2.18
C VAL A 605 -10.01 -14.60 -3.04
N PHE A 606 -10.57 -15.81 -3.28
CA PHE A 606 -11.79 -16.01 -4.08
C PHE A 606 -12.98 -16.45 -3.23
N GLY A 607 -12.74 -17.06 -2.07
CA GLY A 607 -13.80 -17.54 -1.21
C GLY A 607 -13.30 -18.45 -0.09
N PHE A 608 -14.21 -18.74 0.83
CA PHE A 608 -13.98 -19.50 2.05
C PHE A 608 -15.06 -20.57 2.20
N THR A 609 -14.68 -21.77 2.58
CA THR A 609 -15.61 -22.92 2.64
C THR A 609 -15.44 -23.67 3.95
N ASP A 610 -16.53 -23.95 4.66
CA ASP A 610 -16.55 -24.92 5.74
C ASP A 610 -16.50 -26.34 5.18
N GLU A 611 -15.39 -27.02 5.34
CA GLU A 611 -15.18 -28.38 4.82
C GLU A 611 -15.83 -29.45 5.70
N ASN A 612 -16.18 -29.16 6.96
CA ASN A 612 -16.88 -30.10 7.83
C ASN A 612 -18.28 -30.42 7.29
N ILE A 613 -19.01 -29.39 6.79
CA ILE A 613 -20.37 -29.60 6.25
C ILE A 613 -20.37 -29.79 4.74
N ASN A 614 -19.29 -29.48 4.04
CA ASN A 614 -19.15 -29.68 2.59
C ASN A 614 -19.16 -31.18 2.20
N GLN A 615 -18.68 -32.06 3.08
CA GLN A 615 -18.58 -33.50 2.84
C GLN A 615 -19.93 -34.22 2.62
N GLY A 616 -21.02 -33.66 3.15
CA GLY A 616 -22.36 -34.24 3.02
C GLY A 616 -23.10 -33.92 1.72
N LYS A 617 -22.54 -33.08 0.87
CA LYS A 617 -23.18 -32.60 -0.38
C LYS A 617 -22.56 -33.17 -1.66
N LYS A 618 -21.77 -34.24 -1.55
CA LYS A 618 -21.20 -34.97 -2.70
C LYS A 618 -22.16 -36.04 -3.24
#